data_8aad1efd09cacd21a57e5157241d057d
#
_entry.id   8aad1efd09cacd21a57e5157241d057d
#
_cell.length_a   1.000
_cell.length_b   1.000
_cell.length_c   1.000
_cell.angle_alpha   90.00
_cell.angle_beta   90.00
_cell.angle_gamma   90.00
#
_symmetry.space_group_name_H-M   'P 1'
#
loop_
_entity.id
_entity.type
_entity.pdbx_description
1 polymer ?
#
loop_
_entity_poly.entity_id
_entity_poly.type
_entity_poly.pdbx_seq_one_letter_code
_entity_poly.pdbx_strand_id
1 'polypeptide(L)'
;TNERHKHCELGFGQGVSLNIHAASSFGLFFGTDFNPAHAAHANVLAEQNQVPHHFYDASFEELLNKDLPMFDSISLHGIWSWISHENQHIILQFIRKFLSPNGIVYISYNCLTGWAANMPVRELFHSHFKFNSTSTNPLQKVNDSLNFSEELLTQNPLFAQRNPNALNKVQDLKKQNPNYLIHEYLNQDWQCFSFQQVVRILEEIKLTYAGSTDLNSHLDN
;
A
#
# COMPACT_ATOMS: atom_id res chain seq x y z
N THR A 1 -20.91 16.88 22.93
CA THR A 1 -19.47 17.16 23.07
C THR A 1 -18.89 17.45 21.71
N ASN A 2 -18.38 18.68 21.54
CA ASN A 2 -17.79 19.13 20.28
C ASN A 2 -16.32 18.64 20.20
N GLU A 3 -16.08 17.34 20.38
CA GLU A 3 -14.76 16.77 20.21
C GLU A 3 -14.45 16.69 18.72
N ARG A 4 -13.28 17.18 18.34
CA ARG A 4 -12.79 17.09 16.96
C ARG A 4 -12.45 15.65 16.64
N HIS A 5 -12.91 15.17 15.49
CA HIS A 5 -12.51 13.86 14.96
C HIS A 5 -10.98 13.77 14.86
N LYS A 6 -10.40 12.67 15.35
CA LYS A 6 -8.96 12.42 15.30
C LYS A 6 -8.67 11.28 14.31
N HIS A 7 -7.91 11.60 13.30
CA HIS A 7 -7.53 10.66 12.24
C HIS A 7 -6.02 10.45 12.21
N CYS A 8 -5.58 9.22 11.96
CA CYS A 8 -4.17 8.89 11.74
C CYS A 8 -3.99 8.09 10.45
N GLU A 9 -3.10 8.53 9.56
CA GLU A 9 -2.70 7.80 8.36
C GLU A 9 -1.30 7.21 8.54
N LEU A 10 -1.19 5.89 8.38
CA LEU A 10 0.07 5.16 8.47
C LEU A 10 0.62 4.93 7.06
N GLY A 11 1.82 5.48 6.79
CA GLY A 11 2.43 5.43 5.47
C GLY A 11 1.76 6.38 4.48
N PHE A 12 1.69 7.66 4.80
CA PHE A 12 0.98 8.66 3.99
C PHE A 12 1.67 9.03 2.66
N GLY A 13 2.87 8.46 2.38
CA GLY A 13 3.64 8.78 1.19
C GLY A 13 3.94 10.29 1.10
N GLN A 14 3.64 10.92 -0.02
CA GLN A 14 3.82 12.38 -0.17
C GLN A 14 2.79 13.21 0.62
N GLY A 15 1.86 12.59 1.32
CA GLY A 15 0.90 13.23 2.20
C GLY A 15 -0.22 14.01 1.49
N VAL A 16 -0.42 13.80 0.18
CA VAL A 16 -1.43 14.54 -0.59
C VAL A 16 -2.83 14.24 -0.08
N SER A 17 -3.19 12.95 0.05
CA SER A 17 -4.50 12.51 0.55
C SER A 17 -4.77 13.03 1.95
N LEU A 18 -3.80 12.88 2.84
CA LEU A 18 -3.90 13.32 4.23
C LEU A 18 -4.10 14.85 4.34
N ASN A 19 -3.38 15.64 3.53
CA ASN A 19 -3.56 17.08 3.46
C ASN A 19 -4.94 17.48 2.92
N ILE A 20 -5.46 16.79 1.90
CA ILE A 20 -6.82 17.03 1.39
C ILE A 20 -7.86 16.75 2.48
N HIS A 21 -7.74 15.62 3.18
CA HIS A 21 -8.63 15.29 4.29
C HIS A 21 -8.57 16.33 5.40
N ALA A 22 -7.37 16.76 5.79
CA ALA A 22 -7.18 17.76 6.82
C ALA A 22 -7.72 19.15 6.44
N ALA A 23 -7.63 19.53 5.16
CA ALA A 23 -8.16 20.80 4.66
C ALA A 23 -9.69 20.79 4.47
N SER A 24 -10.27 19.60 4.18
CA SER A 24 -11.70 19.47 3.86
C SER A 24 -12.59 19.07 5.05
N SER A 25 -12.01 18.72 6.19
CA SER A 25 -12.74 18.13 7.32
C SER A 25 -12.38 18.82 8.64
N PHE A 26 -13.36 18.88 9.55
CA PHE A 26 -13.13 19.44 10.89
C PHE A 26 -12.58 18.35 11.82
N GLY A 27 -11.24 18.32 11.98
CA GLY A 27 -10.58 17.29 12.76
C GLY A 27 -9.16 17.64 13.17
N LEU A 28 -8.50 16.68 13.80
CA LEU A 28 -7.07 16.67 14.06
C LEU A 28 -6.47 15.51 13.27
N PHE A 29 -5.49 15.82 12.43
CA PHE A 29 -4.90 14.87 11.49
C PHE A 29 -3.47 14.56 11.86
N PHE A 30 -3.20 13.29 12.02
CA PHE A 30 -1.91 12.71 12.35
C PHE A 30 -1.49 11.77 11.24
N GLY A 31 -0.19 11.53 11.11
CA GLY A 31 0.30 10.50 10.20
C GLY A 31 1.80 10.34 10.27
N THR A 32 2.29 9.26 9.69
CA THR A 32 3.72 8.98 9.58
C THR A 32 4.09 8.45 8.21
N ASP A 33 5.30 8.78 7.77
CA ASP A 33 6.00 8.08 6.70
C ASP A 33 7.47 7.96 7.11
N PHE A 34 8.10 6.82 6.80
CA PHE A 34 9.50 6.58 7.14
C PHE A 34 10.48 7.26 6.19
N ASN A 35 9.98 7.77 5.04
CA ASN A 35 10.80 8.47 4.07
C ASN A 35 10.82 9.97 4.42
N PRO A 36 11.98 10.52 4.84
CA PRO A 36 12.08 11.91 5.28
C PRO A 36 11.70 12.91 4.18
N ALA A 37 11.92 12.57 2.90
CA ALA A 37 11.50 13.44 1.79
C ALA A 37 9.98 13.50 1.65
N HIS A 38 9.27 12.39 1.89
CA HIS A 38 7.81 12.36 1.90
C HIS A 38 7.26 13.16 3.08
N ALA A 39 7.80 12.94 4.28
CA ALA A 39 7.39 13.68 5.47
C ALA A 39 7.62 15.18 5.32
N ALA A 40 8.77 15.59 4.81
CA ALA A 40 9.06 17.00 4.52
C ALA A 40 8.06 17.59 3.52
N HIS A 41 7.77 16.90 2.42
CA HIS A 41 6.79 17.35 1.43
C HIS A 41 5.39 17.51 2.03
N ALA A 42 4.93 16.52 2.82
CA ALA A 42 3.62 16.55 3.48
C ALA A 42 3.49 17.75 4.44
N ASN A 43 4.53 18.04 5.22
CA ASN A 43 4.55 19.17 6.14
C ASN A 43 4.54 20.52 5.38
N VAL A 44 5.33 20.66 4.31
CA VAL A 44 5.31 21.87 3.46
C VAL A 44 3.93 22.13 2.89
N LEU A 45 3.24 21.08 2.38
CA LEU A 45 1.86 21.21 1.88
C LEU A 45 0.91 21.69 2.97
N ALA A 46 1.01 21.14 4.18
CA ALA A 46 0.16 21.51 5.31
C ALA A 46 0.39 22.95 5.75
N GLU A 47 1.64 23.37 5.83
CA GLU A 47 2.03 24.74 6.20
C GLU A 47 1.53 25.77 5.17
N GLN A 48 1.74 25.51 3.88
CA GLN A 48 1.28 26.38 2.78
C GLN A 48 -0.23 26.58 2.79
N ASN A 49 -0.99 25.55 3.16
CA ASN A 49 -2.44 25.59 3.22
C ASN A 49 -2.99 25.91 4.62
N GLN A 50 -2.13 26.21 5.59
CA GLN A 50 -2.47 26.55 6.98
C GLN A 50 -3.34 25.47 7.65
N VAL A 51 -3.08 24.22 7.34
CA VAL A 51 -3.82 23.08 7.87
C VAL A 51 -3.20 22.64 9.21
N PRO A 52 -3.97 22.54 10.29
CA PRO A 52 -3.50 21.95 11.54
C PRO A 52 -3.12 20.47 11.33
N HIS A 53 -1.88 20.11 11.62
CA HIS A 53 -1.35 18.78 11.33
C HIS A 53 -0.33 18.32 12.35
N HIS A 54 -0.15 16.98 12.41
CA HIS A 54 0.86 16.29 13.21
C HIS A 54 1.48 15.19 12.34
N PHE A 55 2.29 15.56 11.34
CA PHE A 55 2.91 14.63 10.40
C PHE A 55 4.35 14.36 10.79
N TYR A 56 4.67 13.09 10.95
CA TYR A 56 5.95 12.63 11.50
C TYR A 56 6.82 11.98 10.41
N ASP A 57 8.10 12.32 10.43
CA ASP A 57 9.16 11.53 9.84
C ASP A 57 9.54 10.46 10.86
N ALA A 58 8.87 9.30 10.79
CA ALA A 58 9.06 8.24 11.74
C ALA A 58 8.62 6.89 11.17
N SER A 59 9.32 5.84 11.55
CA SER A 59 8.88 4.46 11.34
C SER A 59 7.61 4.15 12.15
N PHE A 60 6.95 3.03 11.84
CA PHE A 60 5.77 2.60 12.61
C PHE A 60 6.12 2.29 14.07
N GLU A 61 7.33 1.76 14.33
CA GLU A 61 7.81 1.48 15.68
C GLU A 61 8.05 2.77 16.47
N GLU A 62 8.71 3.76 15.85
CA GLU A 62 8.91 5.06 16.49
C GLU A 62 7.58 5.76 16.78
N LEU A 63 6.61 5.67 15.85
CA LEU A 63 5.27 6.23 16.06
C LEU A 63 4.52 5.51 17.19
N LEU A 64 4.63 4.18 17.30
CA LEU A 64 4.02 3.37 18.36
C LEU A 64 4.49 3.82 19.76
N ASN A 65 5.72 4.31 19.86
CA ASN A 65 6.34 4.74 21.11
C ASN A 65 6.12 6.23 21.45
N LYS A 66 5.43 6.99 20.57
CA LYS A 66 5.07 8.38 20.86
C LYS A 66 3.88 8.49 21.83
N ASP A 67 3.80 9.62 22.50
CA ASP A 67 2.60 10.01 23.25
C ASP A 67 1.56 10.60 22.28
N LEU A 68 0.57 9.81 21.92
CA LEU A 68 -0.46 10.12 20.93
C LEU A 68 -1.85 9.97 21.54
N PRO A 69 -2.83 10.72 21.06
CA PRO A 69 -4.21 10.54 21.48
C PRO A 69 -4.80 9.25 20.93
N MET A 70 -5.96 8.84 21.46
CA MET A 70 -6.81 7.84 20.79
C MET A 70 -7.38 8.43 19.49
N PHE A 71 -7.48 7.61 18.44
CA PHE A 71 -7.97 7.97 17.12
C PHE A 71 -9.35 7.41 16.86
N ASP A 72 -10.24 8.21 16.27
CA ASP A 72 -11.55 7.76 15.83
C ASP A 72 -11.47 7.00 14.51
N SER A 73 -10.44 7.28 13.72
CA SER A 73 -10.13 6.52 12.51
C SER A 73 -8.63 6.40 12.26
N ILE A 74 -8.23 5.25 11.72
CA ILE A 74 -6.86 4.96 11.28
C ILE A 74 -6.94 4.46 9.84
N SER A 75 -6.09 5.00 8.95
CA SER A 75 -6.02 4.56 7.56
C SER A 75 -4.65 4.01 7.18
N LEU A 76 -4.69 2.96 6.35
CA LEU A 76 -3.55 2.32 5.72
C LEU A 76 -3.84 2.24 4.21
N HIS A 77 -3.47 3.29 3.48
CA HIS A 77 -3.75 3.37 2.05
C HIS A 77 -2.53 2.90 1.25
N GLY A 78 -2.66 1.74 0.60
CA GLY A 78 -1.63 1.25 -0.32
C GLY A 78 -0.31 0.86 0.32
N ILE A 79 -0.30 0.40 1.59
CA ILE A 79 0.93 -0.04 2.26
C ILE A 79 0.91 -1.49 2.72
N TRP A 80 -0.26 -2.05 3.07
CA TRP A 80 -0.36 -3.37 3.69
C TRP A 80 0.29 -4.50 2.88
N SER A 81 0.23 -4.42 1.57
CA SER A 81 0.80 -5.39 0.64
C SER A 81 2.30 -5.23 0.37
N TRP A 82 2.93 -4.17 0.87
CA TRP A 82 4.33 -3.83 0.58
C TRP A 82 5.25 -3.76 1.80
N ILE A 83 4.73 -4.09 2.96
CA ILE A 83 5.48 -4.05 4.22
C ILE A 83 5.75 -5.46 4.75
N SER A 84 6.84 -5.60 5.51
CA SER A 84 7.23 -6.85 6.15
C SER A 84 6.19 -7.31 7.18
N HIS A 85 6.20 -8.61 7.50
CA HIS A 85 5.37 -9.16 8.58
C HIS A 85 5.64 -8.49 9.93
N GLU A 86 6.87 -8.08 10.19
CA GLU A 86 7.24 -7.35 11.39
C GLU A 86 6.51 -5.99 11.45
N ASN A 87 6.54 -5.23 10.35
CA ASN A 87 5.82 -3.96 10.25
C ASN A 87 4.30 -4.15 10.33
N GLN A 88 3.75 -5.22 9.75
CA GLN A 88 2.33 -5.54 9.92
C GLN A 88 1.99 -5.76 11.40
N HIS A 89 2.85 -6.49 12.12
CA HIS A 89 2.66 -6.73 13.55
C HIS A 89 2.74 -5.43 14.38
N ILE A 90 3.69 -4.55 14.09
CA ILE A 90 3.80 -3.24 14.74
C ILE A 90 2.55 -2.39 14.49
N ILE A 91 2.03 -2.40 13.27
CA ILE A 91 0.78 -1.70 12.92
C ILE A 91 -0.41 -2.27 13.71
N LEU A 92 -0.51 -3.58 13.85
CA LEU A 92 -1.56 -4.19 14.68
C LEU A 92 -1.46 -3.76 16.15
N GLN A 93 -0.26 -3.67 16.69
CA GLN A 93 -0.04 -3.14 18.05
C GLN A 93 -0.44 -1.66 18.14
N PHE A 94 -0.12 -0.85 17.10
CA PHE A 94 -0.51 0.55 17.03
C PHE A 94 -2.03 0.71 17.03
N ILE A 95 -2.73 -0.02 16.17
CA ILE A 95 -4.19 -0.01 16.10
C ILE A 95 -4.79 -0.40 17.45
N ARG A 96 -4.31 -1.49 18.04
CA ARG A 96 -4.80 -1.96 19.35
C ARG A 96 -4.58 -0.93 20.48
N LYS A 97 -3.49 -0.16 20.42
CA LYS A 97 -3.14 0.83 21.44
C LYS A 97 -3.90 2.13 21.28
N PHE A 98 -4.11 2.59 20.04
CA PHE A 98 -4.53 3.96 19.76
C PHE A 98 -5.90 4.08 19.08
N LEU A 99 -6.55 3.01 18.67
CA LEU A 99 -7.91 3.10 18.12
C LEU A 99 -8.92 3.28 19.24
N SER A 100 -9.77 4.31 19.13
CA SER A 100 -10.88 4.56 20.07
C SER A 100 -11.89 3.40 20.05
N PRO A 101 -12.62 3.14 21.15
CA PRO A 101 -13.79 2.26 21.11
C PRO A 101 -14.77 2.72 20.01
N ASN A 102 -15.22 1.79 19.17
CA ASN A 102 -16.03 2.03 17.97
C ASN A 102 -15.33 2.85 16.86
N GLY A 103 -14.01 3.00 16.94
CA GLY A 103 -13.21 3.59 15.87
C GLY A 103 -13.18 2.72 14.62
N ILE A 104 -12.83 3.32 13.49
CA ILE A 104 -12.82 2.66 12.17
C ILE A 104 -11.39 2.55 11.67
N VAL A 105 -11.04 1.39 11.09
CA VAL A 105 -9.79 1.19 10.38
C VAL A 105 -10.07 0.98 8.90
N TYR A 106 -9.42 1.77 8.05
CA TYR A 106 -9.42 1.57 6.61
C TYR A 106 -8.11 0.91 6.19
N ILE A 107 -8.20 -0.19 5.46
CA ILE A 107 -7.03 -0.89 4.91
C ILE A 107 -7.27 -1.22 3.45
N SER A 108 -6.39 -0.73 2.56
CA SER A 108 -6.31 -1.21 1.18
C SER A 108 -5.13 -2.16 1.00
N TYR A 109 -5.34 -3.21 0.20
CA TYR A 109 -4.33 -4.23 -0.06
C TYR A 109 -4.52 -4.88 -1.43
N ASN A 110 -3.48 -5.52 -1.93
CA ASN A 110 -3.56 -6.31 -3.16
C ASN A 110 -4.36 -7.58 -2.90
N CYS A 111 -5.57 -7.64 -3.45
CA CYS A 111 -6.44 -8.81 -3.30
C CYS A 111 -5.93 -9.97 -4.17
N LEU A 112 -5.80 -11.15 -3.56
CA LEU A 112 -5.34 -12.37 -4.23
C LEU A 112 -6.17 -12.70 -5.48
N THR A 113 -7.49 -12.57 -5.41
CA THR A 113 -8.38 -12.84 -6.54
C THR A 113 -8.19 -11.85 -7.69
N GLY A 114 -7.96 -10.57 -7.38
CA GLY A 114 -7.70 -9.53 -8.39
C GLY A 114 -6.33 -9.71 -9.06
N TRP A 115 -5.35 -10.24 -8.33
CA TRP A 115 -3.99 -10.46 -8.84
C TRP A 115 -3.77 -11.84 -9.46
N ALA A 116 -4.67 -12.81 -9.26
CA ALA A 116 -4.48 -14.21 -9.64
C ALA A 116 -4.01 -14.40 -11.09
N ALA A 117 -4.59 -13.70 -12.05
CA ALA A 117 -4.22 -13.76 -13.45
C ALA A 117 -2.84 -13.16 -13.76
N ASN A 118 -2.38 -12.20 -12.94
CA ASN A 118 -1.14 -11.46 -13.15
C ASN A 118 0.04 -12.03 -12.34
N MET A 119 -0.23 -12.85 -11.33
CA MET A 119 0.81 -13.43 -10.46
C MET A 119 1.93 -14.14 -11.23
N PRO A 120 1.63 -15.04 -12.22
CA PRO A 120 2.69 -15.71 -12.95
C PRO A 120 3.55 -14.76 -13.80
N VAL A 121 2.94 -13.70 -14.35
CA VAL A 121 3.68 -12.66 -15.11
C VAL A 121 4.59 -11.87 -14.17
N ARG A 122 4.09 -11.48 -13.00
CA ARG A 122 4.90 -10.83 -11.98
C ARG A 122 6.07 -11.71 -11.54
N GLU A 123 5.82 -12.98 -11.28
CA GLU A 123 6.85 -13.93 -10.84
C GLU A 123 7.93 -14.11 -11.90
N LEU A 124 7.56 -14.23 -13.18
CA LEU A 124 8.51 -14.31 -14.29
C LEU A 124 9.40 -13.07 -14.34
N PHE A 125 8.81 -11.89 -14.28
CA PHE A 125 9.51 -10.61 -14.28
C PHE A 125 10.44 -10.47 -13.07
N HIS A 126 9.95 -10.74 -11.87
CA HIS A 126 10.69 -10.66 -10.62
C HIS A 126 11.87 -11.66 -10.58
N SER A 127 11.64 -12.90 -11.00
CA SER A 127 12.69 -13.93 -11.02
C SER A 127 13.82 -13.56 -11.97
N HIS A 128 13.51 -13.05 -13.18
CA HIS A 128 14.55 -12.62 -14.10
C HIS A 128 15.33 -11.41 -13.54
N PHE A 129 14.63 -10.43 -12.99
CA PHE A 129 15.25 -9.27 -12.34
C PHE A 129 16.21 -9.68 -11.23
N LYS A 130 15.83 -10.63 -10.40
CA LYS A 130 16.61 -11.04 -9.23
C LYS A 130 17.79 -11.93 -9.58
N PHE A 131 17.62 -12.87 -10.48
CA PHE A 131 18.58 -13.97 -10.66
C PHE A 131 19.31 -13.95 -12.01
N ASN A 132 18.74 -13.40 -13.06
CA ASN A 132 19.27 -13.57 -14.43
C ASN A 132 19.78 -12.27 -15.05
N SER A 133 19.32 -11.10 -14.61
CA SER A 133 19.85 -9.85 -15.16
C SER A 133 21.28 -9.59 -14.68
N THR A 134 22.21 -9.38 -15.61
CA THR A 134 23.62 -9.11 -15.35
C THR A 134 23.93 -7.62 -15.15
N SER A 135 22.99 -6.74 -15.45
CA SER A 135 23.16 -5.29 -15.29
C SER A 135 23.26 -4.90 -13.81
N THR A 136 24.12 -3.94 -13.50
CA THR A 136 24.21 -3.32 -12.17
C THR A 136 23.24 -2.14 -12.00
N ASN A 137 22.71 -1.60 -13.10
CA ASN A 137 21.75 -0.50 -13.09
C ASN A 137 20.33 -1.04 -12.90
N PRO A 138 19.61 -0.67 -11.82
CA PRO A 138 18.26 -1.17 -11.57
C PRO A 138 17.26 -0.90 -12.69
N LEU A 139 17.32 0.27 -13.32
CA LEU A 139 16.43 0.62 -14.43
C LEU A 139 16.68 -0.24 -15.67
N GLN A 140 17.96 -0.54 -15.95
CA GLN A 140 18.33 -1.44 -17.02
C GLN A 140 17.85 -2.87 -16.71
N LYS A 141 18.03 -3.33 -15.47
CA LYS A 141 17.50 -4.64 -15.02
C LYS A 141 16.02 -4.79 -15.25
N VAL A 142 15.24 -3.73 -14.97
CA VAL A 142 13.78 -3.71 -15.26
C VAL A 142 13.53 -3.94 -16.74
N ASN A 143 14.19 -3.16 -17.61
CA ASN A 143 14.00 -3.26 -19.06
C ASN A 143 14.41 -4.64 -19.59
N ASP A 144 15.55 -5.17 -19.16
CA ASP A 144 16.01 -6.50 -19.53
C ASP A 144 15.02 -7.59 -19.12
N SER A 145 14.44 -7.46 -17.93
CA SER A 145 13.48 -8.45 -17.41
C SER A 145 12.13 -8.39 -18.13
N LEU A 146 11.69 -7.20 -18.50
CA LEU A 146 10.49 -7.04 -19.33
C LEU A 146 10.71 -7.57 -20.75
N ASN A 147 11.86 -7.29 -21.36
CA ASN A 147 12.21 -7.81 -22.69
C ASN A 147 12.28 -9.34 -22.70
N PHE A 148 12.95 -9.92 -21.70
CA PHE A 148 12.98 -11.38 -21.54
C PHE A 148 11.57 -11.99 -21.38
N SER A 149 10.73 -11.37 -20.55
CA SER A 149 9.37 -11.84 -20.32
C SER A 149 8.51 -11.78 -21.60
N GLU A 150 8.64 -10.71 -22.38
CA GLU A 150 7.96 -10.57 -23.67
C GLU A 150 8.45 -11.62 -24.68
N GLU A 151 9.77 -11.75 -24.82
CA GLU A 151 10.37 -12.73 -25.74
C GLU A 151 9.92 -14.16 -25.42
N LEU A 152 9.97 -14.54 -24.13
CA LEU A 152 9.51 -15.86 -23.70
C LEU A 152 8.02 -16.10 -24.01
N LEU A 153 7.16 -15.13 -23.72
CA LEU A 153 5.72 -15.28 -23.96
C LEU A 153 5.38 -15.25 -25.47
N THR A 154 6.16 -14.55 -26.29
CA THR A 154 6.00 -14.51 -27.76
C THR A 154 6.29 -15.86 -28.41
N GLN A 155 7.15 -16.69 -27.80
CA GLN A 155 7.39 -18.07 -28.24
C GLN A 155 6.17 -18.98 -28.01
N ASN A 156 5.09 -18.44 -27.51
CA ASN A 156 3.82 -19.12 -27.28
C ASN A 156 3.91 -20.41 -26.45
N PRO A 157 4.57 -20.37 -25.27
CA PRO A 157 4.63 -21.52 -24.38
C PRO A 157 3.22 -21.93 -23.91
N LEU A 158 3.08 -23.13 -23.39
CA LEU A 158 1.79 -23.66 -22.92
C LEU A 158 1.06 -22.70 -21.95
N PHE A 159 1.82 -22.00 -21.12
CA PHE A 159 1.26 -20.98 -20.23
C PHE A 159 0.62 -19.83 -21.02
N ALA A 160 1.29 -19.28 -22.06
CA ALA A 160 0.76 -18.19 -22.87
C ALA A 160 -0.49 -18.63 -23.66
N GLN A 161 -0.51 -19.88 -24.16
CA GLN A 161 -1.68 -20.45 -24.84
C GLN A 161 -2.92 -20.50 -23.93
N ARG A 162 -2.72 -20.79 -22.64
CA ARG A 162 -3.81 -20.85 -21.63
C ARG A 162 -4.14 -19.50 -21.01
N ASN A 163 -3.26 -18.52 -21.15
CA ASN A 163 -3.39 -17.18 -20.59
C ASN A 163 -3.09 -16.10 -21.64
N PRO A 164 -3.98 -15.93 -22.64
CA PRO A 164 -3.72 -15.06 -23.80
C PRO A 164 -3.44 -13.60 -23.44
N ASN A 165 -3.92 -13.15 -22.29
CA ASN A 165 -3.68 -11.78 -21.81
C ASN A 165 -2.29 -11.56 -21.18
N ALA A 166 -1.50 -12.62 -20.96
CA ALA A 166 -0.20 -12.50 -20.30
C ALA A 166 0.80 -11.64 -21.08
N LEU A 167 0.85 -11.81 -22.42
CA LEU A 167 1.69 -11.00 -23.29
C LEU A 167 1.27 -9.54 -23.30
N ASN A 168 -0.02 -9.26 -23.42
CA ASN A 168 -0.55 -7.90 -23.36
C ASN A 168 -0.19 -7.22 -22.04
N LYS A 169 -0.26 -7.96 -20.93
CA LYS A 169 0.12 -7.43 -19.62
C LYS A 169 1.59 -7.00 -19.58
N VAL A 170 2.51 -7.81 -20.12
CA VAL A 170 3.93 -7.42 -20.19
C VAL A 170 4.12 -6.19 -21.06
N GLN A 171 3.44 -6.11 -22.22
CA GLN A 171 3.51 -4.96 -23.10
C GLN A 171 2.96 -3.69 -22.44
N ASP A 172 1.94 -3.80 -21.62
CA ASP A 172 1.43 -2.66 -20.84
C ASP A 172 2.40 -2.25 -19.72
N LEU A 173 3.08 -3.19 -19.06
CA LEU A 173 4.13 -2.88 -18.10
C LEU A 173 5.30 -2.12 -18.75
N LYS A 174 5.68 -2.45 -19.97
CA LYS A 174 6.74 -1.74 -20.71
C LYS A 174 6.43 -0.26 -20.98
N LYS A 175 5.16 0.14 -20.94
CA LYS A 175 4.71 1.54 -21.09
C LYS A 175 4.77 2.32 -19.78
N GLN A 176 4.95 1.64 -18.64
CA GLN A 176 4.98 2.24 -17.32
C GLN A 176 6.36 2.83 -16.99
N ASN A 177 6.39 3.75 -16.02
CA ASN A 177 7.65 4.27 -15.50
C ASN A 177 8.43 3.15 -14.79
N PRO A 178 9.71 2.90 -15.15
CA PRO A 178 10.51 1.85 -14.52
C PRO A 178 10.66 2.01 -13.00
N ASN A 179 10.72 3.23 -12.47
CA ASN A 179 10.75 3.45 -11.01
C ASN A 179 9.45 2.99 -10.34
N TYR A 180 8.31 3.21 -10.98
CA TYR A 180 7.03 2.68 -10.52
C TYR A 180 7.04 1.14 -10.49
N LEU A 181 7.59 0.50 -11.54
CA LEU A 181 7.67 -0.96 -11.59
C LEU A 181 8.59 -1.55 -10.51
N ILE A 182 9.69 -0.88 -10.18
CA ILE A 182 10.55 -1.29 -9.06
C ILE A 182 9.77 -1.28 -7.76
N HIS A 183 9.02 -0.23 -7.50
CA HIS A 183 8.23 -0.11 -6.28
C HIS A 183 7.07 -1.10 -6.23
N GLU A 184 6.30 -1.21 -7.31
CA GLU A 184 5.04 -1.96 -7.34
C GLU A 184 5.23 -3.48 -7.54
N TYR A 185 6.21 -3.89 -8.35
CA TYR A 185 6.37 -5.30 -8.76
C TYR A 185 7.58 -5.98 -8.15
N LEU A 186 8.60 -5.22 -7.76
CA LEU A 186 9.89 -5.76 -7.33
C LEU A 186 10.19 -5.54 -5.85
N ASN A 187 9.24 -4.95 -5.10
CA ASN A 187 9.36 -4.84 -3.65
C ASN A 187 9.50 -6.24 -3.03
N GLN A 188 10.45 -6.38 -2.10
CA GLN A 188 10.82 -7.65 -1.48
C GLN A 188 9.70 -8.23 -0.61
N ASP A 189 8.95 -7.37 0.08
CA ASP A 189 7.89 -7.73 1.01
C ASP A 189 6.51 -7.80 0.34
N TRP A 190 6.48 -7.62 -1.00
CA TRP A 190 5.22 -7.60 -1.73
C TRP A 190 4.46 -8.92 -1.62
N GLN A 191 3.19 -8.82 -1.24
CA GLN A 191 2.30 -9.98 -1.17
C GLN A 191 0.84 -9.60 -1.43
N CYS A 192 0.07 -10.61 -1.88
CA CYS A 192 -1.39 -10.53 -2.00
C CYS A 192 -2.06 -11.25 -0.83
N PHE A 193 -3.22 -10.76 -0.45
CA PHE A 193 -4.03 -11.34 0.61
C PHE A 193 -5.40 -11.75 0.11
N SER A 194 -5.93 -12.86 0.60
CA SER A 194 -7.36 -13.11 0.52
C SER A 194 -8.09 -12.28 1.58
N PHE A 195 -9.37 -11.97 1.33
CA PHE A 195 -10.21 -11.28 2.31
C PHE A 195 -10.21 -11.98 3.67
N GLN A 196 -10.33 -13.31 3.68
CA GLN A 196 -10.35 -14.08 4.92
C GLN A 196 -9.03 -14.01 5.71
N GLN A 197 -7.88 -13.90 5.01
CA GLN A 197 -6.60 -13.72 5.70
C GLN A 197 -6.56 -12.37 6.42
N VAL A 198 -6.99 -11.29 5.76
CA VAL A 198 -7.01 -9.96 6.38
C VAL A 198 -8.00 -9.92 7.55
N VAL A 199 -9.19 -10.49 7.39
CA VAL A 199 -10.19 -10.56 8.49
C VAL A 199 -9.60 -11.29 9.69
N ARG A 200 -9.01 -12.47 9.52
CA ARG A 200 -8.42 -13.25 10.64
C ARG A 200 -7.32 -12.47 11.37
N ILE A 201 -6.44 -11.78 10.63
CA ILE A 201 -5.39 -10.96 11.21
C ILE A 201 -5.99 -9.84 12.07
N LEU A 202 -7.05 -9.20 11.60
CA LEU A 202 -7.69 -8.09 12.31
C LEU A 202 -8.55 -8.56 13.50
N GLU A 203 -9.12 -9.77 13.43
CA GLU A 203 -9.82 -10.40 14.55
C GLU A 203 -8.93 -10.63 15.77
N GLU A 204 -7.62 -10.86 15.56
CA GLU A 204 -6.64 -11.00 16.67
C GLU A 204 -6.59 -9.75 17.56
N ILE A 205 -6.88 -8.58 16.98
CA ILE A 205 -6.96 -7.30 17.71
C ILE A 205 -8.41 -6.85 17.95
N LYS A 206 -9.37 -7.77 17.82
CA LYS A 206 -10.82 -7.58 18.10
C LYS A 206 -11.52 -6.58 17.15
N LEU A 207 -11.03 -6.45 15.92
CA LEU A 207 -11.74 -5.73 14.87
C LEU A 207 -12.69 -6.66 14.14
N THR A 208 -13.81 -6.12 13.70
CA THR A 208 -14.81 -6.80 12.87
C THR A 208 -14.96 -6.07 11.54
N TYR A 209 -15.25 -6.81 10.48
CA TYR A 209 -15.48 -6.21 9.17
C TYR A 209 -16.75 -5.36 9.18
N ALA A 210 -16.63 -4.10 8.81
CA ALA A 210 -17.74 -3.15 8.76
C ALA A 210 -18.34 -3.00 7.35
N GLY A 211 -17.53 -3.10 6.30
CA GLY A 211 -17.96 -2.96 4.91
C GLY A 211 -16.84 -2.62 3.95
N SER A 212 -17.14 -2.65 2.65
CA SER A 212 -16.29 -2.17 1.58
C SER A 212 -16.40 -0.65 1.44
N THR A 213 -15.33 0.01 0.98
CA THR A 213 -15.38 1.42 0.58
C THR A 213 -15.96 1.63 -0.82
N ASP A 214 -16.15 0.56 -1.60
CA ASP A 214 -16.92 0.60 -2.83
C ASP A 214 -18.42 0.65 -2.51
N LEU A 215 -19.01 1.84 -2.65
CA LEU A 215 -20.42 2.06 -2.35
C LEU A 215 -21.35 1.21 -3.23
N ASN A 216 -20.96 0.88 -4.45
CA ASN A 216 -21.77 0.05 -5.35
C ASN A 216 -21.95 -1.36 -4.79
N SER A 217 -20.94 -1.89 -4.09
CA SER A 217 -21.04 -3.21 -3.46
C SER A 217 -22.11 -3.32 -2.35
N HIS A 218 -22.68 -2.20 -1.91
CA HIS A 218 -23.73 -2.13 -0.90
C HIS A 218 -25.13 -1.91 -1.49
N LEU A 219 -25.25 -1.66 -2.80
CA LEU A 219 -26.52 -1.35 -3.46
C LEU A 219 -27.25 -2.59 -4.00
N ASP A 220 -26.55 -3.72 -4.11
CA ASP A 220 -27.07 -4.98 -4.70
C ASP A 220 -27.63 -5.97 -3.66
N ASN A 221 -27.99 -5.50 -2.47
CA ASN A 221 -28.62 -6.31 -1.41
C ASN A 221 -30.04 -5.85 -1.07
#